data_7bed9f6635919dbc16d12f2a8f55e906
#
_entry.id   7bed9f6635919dbc16d12f2a8f55e906
#
_cell.length_a   1.000
_cell.length_b   1.000
_cell.length_c   1.000
_cell.angle_alpha   90.00
_cell.angle_beta   90.00
_cell.angle_gamma   90.00
#
_symmetry.space_group_name_H-M   'P 1'
#
loop_
_entity.id
_entity.type
_entity.pdbx_description
1 polymer ?
#
loop_
_entity_poly.entity_id
_entity_poly.type
_entity_poly.pdbx_seq_one_letter_code
_entity_poly.pdbx_strand_id
1 'polypeptide(L)'
;ELNKIWHPESAVSNWSQVRAGWPDRDIELFGPGSDSGTFDYFTKVVNGEEQLCRSDYMQSEDDNVLVKGVSGDKDSLAFFGYVYYKENAEKLKIVPVSYKGESAVTPDETTINNGTYKPLSRPIFIYVSSAAAVRKEVQEFVKFYLKNAPQLVSEVGYVPLPDSDYSQSLKDFDAFVAKSSASSGAAH
;
A
#
# COMPACT_ATOMS: atom_id res chain seq x y z
N GLU A 1 -1.81 -18.81 2.71
CA GLU A 1 -2.48 -18.66 4.00
C GLU A 1 -3.33 -17.39 4.02
N LEU A 2 -2.83 -16.21 3.61
CA LEU A 2 -3.63 -14.99 3.56
C LEU A 2 -4.91 -15.17 2.74
N ASN A 3 -4.83 -15.75 1.55
CA ASN A 3 -6.03 -16.07 0.75
C ASN A 3 -7.00 -17.00 1.50
N LYS A 4 -6.48 -18.01 2.21
CA LYS A 4 -7.33 -18.92 3.00
C LYS A 4 -8.10 -18.19 4.10
N ILE A 5 -7.53 -17.12 4.67
CA ILE A 5 -8.16 -16.31 5.72
C ILE A 5 -9.15 -15.31 5.10
N TRP A 6 -8.75 -14.58 4.05
CA TRP A 6 -9.45 -13.40 3.56
C TRP A 6 -10.37 -13.61 2.35
N HIS A 7 -10.38 -14.82 1.73
CA HIS A 7 -11.25 -15.11 0.60
C HIS A 7 -12.75 -15.02 1.02
N PRO A 8 -13.66 -14.57 0.15
CA PRO A 8 -15.09 -14.46 0.49
C PRO A 8 -15.73 -15.79 0.92
N GLU A 9 -15.25 -16.91 0.38
CA GLU A 9 -15.73 -18.24 0.75
C GLU A 9 -14.99 -18.83 1.97
N SER A 10 -14.15 -18.05 2.64
CA SER A 10 -13.40 -18.52 3.79
C SER A 10 -14.33 -18.80 4.98
N ALA A 11 -14.24 -20.00 5.51
CA ALA A 11 -14.83 -20.38 6.80
C ALA A 11 -13.82 -20.41 7.94
N VAL A 12 -12.63 -19.83 7.73
CA VAL A 12 -11.58 -19.77 8.76
C VAL A 12 -11.98 -18.76 9.83
N SER A 13 -12.12 -19.25 11.05
CA SER A 13 -12.40 -18.47 12.26
C SER A 13 -11.42 -18.76 13.39
N ASN A 14 -10.46 -19.67 13.18
CA ASN A 14 -9.56 -20.15 14.21
C ASN A 14 -8.15 -20.38 13.64
N TRP A 15 -7.11 -20.06 14.43
CA TRP A 15 -5.71 -20.19 14.00
C TRP A 15 -5.29 -21.60 13.65
N SER A 16 -5.82 -22.63 14.35
CA SER A 16 -5.55 -24.03 14.03
C SER A 16 -6.02 -24.46 12.64
N GLN A 17 -7.03 -23.77 12.11
CA GLN A 17 -7.52 -23.98 10.75
C GLN A 17 -6.58 -23.39 9.69
N VAL A 18 -5.79 -22.37 10.01
CA VAL A 18 -4.84 -21.73 9.06
C VAL A 18 -3.67 -22.67 8.79
N ARG A 19 -3.05 -23.16 9.86
CA ARG A 19 -1.88 -24.05 9.78
C ARG A 19 -1.91 -25.10 10.89
N ALA A 20 -1.60 -26.35 10.52
CA ALA A 20 -1.47 -27.42 11.50
C ALA A 20 -0.42 -27.10 12.58
N GLY A 21 -0.75 -27.34 13.82
CA GLY A 21 0.11 -27.06 14.98
C GLY A 21 0.00 -25.62 15.50
N TRP A 22 -0.77 -24.75 14.87
CA TRP A 22 -1.11 -23.45 15.44
C TRP A 22 -2.16 -23.59 16.55
N PRO A 23 -2.24 -22.62 17.46
CA PRO A 23 -3.13 -22.72 18.62
C PRO A 23 -4.60 -22.78 18.23
N ASP A 24 -5.38 -23.53 19.01
CA ASP A 24 -6.84 -23.58 18.89
C ASP A 24 -7.43 -22.36 19.60
N ARG A 25 -7.47 -21.23 18.86
CA ARG A 25 -7.98 -19.93 19.32
C ARG A 25 -8.62 -19.20 18.17
N ASP A 26 -9.70 -18.50 18.44
CA ASP A 26 -10.43 -17.73 17.45
C ASP A 26 -9.59 -16.56 16.92
N ILE A 27 -9.85 -16.16 15.69
CA ILE A 27 -9.19 -15.03 15.01
C ILE A 27 -10.19 -13.90 14.90
N GLU A 28 -9.85 -12.75 15.50
CA GLU A 28 -10.56 -11.50 15.21
C GLU A 28 -9.88 -10.78 14.04
N LEU A 29 -10.66 -10.43 13.03
CA LEU A 29 -10.16 -9.82 11.79
C LEU A 29 -10.51 -8.35 11.70
N PHE A 30 -9.53 -7.53 11.32
CA PHE A 30 -9.66 -6.08 11.13
C PHE A 30 -9.08 -5.67 9.79
N GLY A 31 -9.72 -4.74 9.10
CA GLY A 31 -9.20 -4.24 7.84
C GLY A 31 -10.00 -3.04 7.32
N PRO A 32 -9.45 -2.33 6.32
CA PRO A 32 -10.17 -1.22 5.71
C PRO A 32 -11.41 -1.71 4.95
N GLY A 33 -12.34 -0.79 4.71
CA GLY A 33 -13.53 -1.03 3.91
C GLY A 33 -13.33 -0.78 2.42
N SER A 34 -14.42 -0.83 1.67
CA SER A 34 -14.44 -0.78 0.20
C SER A 34 -13.97 0.56 -0.40
N ASP A 35 -13.91 1.63 0.38
CA ASP A 35 -13.46 2.95 -0.10
C ASP A 35 -11.94 3.15 0.02
N SER A 36 -11.21 2.10 0.45
CA SER A 36 -9.77 2.11 0.67
C SER A 36 -8.97 1.52 -0.50
N GLY A 37 -8.02 2.28 -1.04
CA GLY A 37 -7.06 1.75 -2.01
C GLY A 37 -6.13 0.66 -1.44
N THR A 38 -5.97 0.58 -0.11
CA THR A 38 -5.28 -0.54 0.56
C THR A 38 -6.12 -1.80 0.47
N PHE A 39 -7.43 -1.70 0.66
CA PHE A 39 -8.37 -2.80 0.49
C PHE A 39 -8.36 -3.34 -0.95
N ASP A 40 -8.51 -2.46 -1.94
CA ASP A 40 -8.49 -2.86 -3.36
C ASP A 40 -7.21 -3.61 -3.72
N TYR A 41 -6.07 -3.06 -3.32
CA TYR A 41 -4.79 -3.68 -3.65
C TYR A 41 -4.56 -4.99 -2.91
N PHE A 42 -4.86 -5.05 -1.61
CA PHE A 42 -4.72 -6.28 -0.82
C PHE A 42 -5.60 -7.40 -1.38
N THR A 43 -6.87 -7.12 -1.64
CA THR A 43 -7.81 -8.12 -2.16
C THR A 43 -7.42 -8.61 -3.55
N LYS A 44 -6.97 -7.71 -4.44
CA LYS A 44 -6.44 -8.08 -5.76
C LYS A 44 -5.25 -9.02 -5.67
N VAL A 45 -4.31 -8.72 -4.79
CA VAL A 45 -3.06 -9.49 -4.67
C VAL A 45 -3.27 -10.81 -3.95
N VAL A 46 -4.08 -10.82 -2.89
CA VAL A 46 -4.31 -12.00 -2.04
C VAL A 46 -5.41 -12.91 -2.61
N ASN A 47 -6.48 -12.33 -3.11
CA ASN A 47 -7.67 -13.07 -3.56
C ASN A 47 -7.84 -13.10 -5.09
N GLY A 48 -7.02 -12.32 -5.83
CA GLY A 48 -6.98 -12.34 -7.29
C GLY A 48 -7.84 -11.27 -7.96
N GLU A 49 -8.73 -10.60 -7.24
CA GLU A 49 -9.62 -9.55 -7.75
C GLU A 49 -9.81 -8.45 -6.71
N GLU A 50 -9.91 -7.19 -7.17
CA GLU A 50 -10.20 -6.05 -6.32
C GLU A 50 -11.58 -6.22 -5.66
N GLN A 51 -11.67 -5.86 -4.39
CA GLN A 51 -12.88 -5.95 -3.57
C GLN A 51 -13.41 -7.38 -3.30
N LEU A 52 -12.74 -8.41 -3.77
CA LEU A 52 -13.08 -9.79 -3.47
C LEU A 52 -12.59 -10.16 -2.08
N CYS A 53 -13.45 -10.09 -1.07
CA CYS A 53 -13.11 -10.33 0.34
C CYS A 53 -14.31 -10.87 1.12
N ARG A 54 -14.04 -11.57 2.23
CA ARG A 54 -15.10 -11.90 3.21
C ARG A 54 -15.65 -10.61 3.81
N SER A 55 -16.88 -10.65 4.32
CA SER A 55 -17.57 -9.47 4.88
C SER A 55 -17.71 -9.52 6.41
N ASP A 56 -17.36 -10.63 7.04
CA ASP A 56 -17.52 -10.90 8.47
C ASP A 56 -16.26 -10.53 9.29
N TYR A 57 -15.65 -9.39 8.98
CA TYR A 57 -14.56 -8.79 9.74
C TYR A 57 -14.91 -7.35 10.14
N MET A 58 -14.21 -6.79 11.12
CA MET A 58 -14.42 -5.41 11.53
C MET A 58 -13.76 -4.45 10.53
N GLN A 59 -14.59 -3.62 9.89
CA GLN A 59 -14.19 -2.67 8.86
C GLN A 59 -14.11 -1.25 9.40
N SER A 60 -13.09 -0.51 9.00
CA SER A 60 -13.00 0.94 9.22
C SER A 60 -12.14 1.60 8.16
N GLU A 61 -12.56 2.77 7.67
CA GLU A 61 -11.74 3.64 6.81
C GLU A 61 -10.71 4.44 7.60
N ASP A 62 -10.82 4.50 8.93
CA ASP A 62 -9.82 5.07 9.82
C ASP A 62 -8.88 3.98 10.33
N ASP A 63 -7.65 3.94 9.80
CA ASP A 63 -6.64 2.96 10.18
C ASP A 63 -6.29 3.01 11.68
N ASN A 64 -6.49 4.14 12.37
CA ASN A 64 -6.27 4.23 13.82
C ASN A 64 -7.30 3.39 14.59
N VAL A 65 -8.50 3.25 14.07
CA VAL A 65 -9.53 2.36 14.63
C VAL A 65 -9.09 0.90 14.46
N LEU A 66 -8.51 0.56 13.30
CA LEU A 66 -7.97 -0.78 13.04
C LEU A 66 -6.79 -1.10 13.96
N VAL A 67 -5.85 -0.15 14.13
CA VAL A 67 -4.73 -0.27 15.08
C VAL A 67 -5.22 -0.52 16.49
N LYS A 68 -6.22 0.26 16.94
CA LYS A 68 -6.80 0.09 18.29
C LYS A 68 -7.46 -1.28 18.44
N GLY A 69 -8.20 -1.74 17.43
CA GLY A 69 -8.83 -3.05 17.44
C GLY A 69 -7.80 -4.17 17.57
N VAL A 70 -6.86 -4.24 16.63
CA VAL A 70 -5.86 -5.33 16.61
C VAL A 70 -4.89 -5.28 17.80
N SER A 71 -4.61 -4.12 18.39
CA SER A 71 -3.78 -4.03 19.59
C SER A 71 -4.49 -4.47 20.86
N GLY A 72 -5.82 -4.53 20.83
CA GLY A 72 -6.66 -4.94 21.98
C GLY A 72 -6.79 -6.47 22.13
N ASP A 73 -6.50 -7.23 21.08
CA ASP A 73 -6.62 -8.69 21.10
C ASP A 73 -5.38 -9.35 20.48
N LYS A 74 -4.69 -10.17 21.28
CA LYS A 74 -3.47 -10.89 20.88
C LYS A 74 -3.69 -11.97 19.79
N ASP A 75 -4.91 -12.40 19.61
CA ASP A 75 -5.28 -13.43 18.62
C ASP A 75 -5.90 -12.82 17.36
N SER A 76 -5.89 -11.50 17.24
CA SER A 76 -6.37 -10.76 16.08
C SER A 76 -5.36 -10.66 14.95
N LEU A 77 -5.87 -10.39 13.74
CA LEU A 77 -5.08 -10.11 12.53
C LEU A 77 -5.70 -8.92 11.79
N ALA A 78 -4.84 -8.00 11.35
CA ALA A 78 -5.25 -6.86 10.55
C ALA A 78 -4.38 -6.66 9.31
N PHE A 79 -4.90 -5.93 8.33
CA PHE A 79 -4.09 -5.34 7.26
C PHE A 79 -4.43 -3.85 7.11
N PHE A 80 -3.40 -3.03 6.97
CA PHE A 80 -3.48 -1.57 6.79
C PHE A 80 -2.12 -1.01 6.33
N GLY A 81 -2.02 0.29 6.09
CA GLY A 81 -0.78 0.92 5.64
C GLY A 81 0.37 0.78 6.63
N TYR A 82 1.58 0.50 6.11
CA TYR A 82 2.79 0.25 6.91
C TYR A 82 3.12 1.34 7.93
N VAL A 83 2.81 2.60 7.62
CA VAL A 83 3.08 3.71 8.55
C VAL A 83 2.36 3.55 9.88
N TYR A 84 1.11 3.11 9.87
CA TYR A 84 0.34 2.90 11.11
C TYR A 84 0.94 1.83 11.99
N TYR A 85 1.55 0.80 11.40
CA TYR A 85 2.39 -0.13 12.14
C TYR A 85 3.62 0.57 12.71
N LYS A 86 4.36 1.35 11.91
CA LYS A 86 5.59 2.03 12.31
C LYS A 86 5.36 2.96 13.51
N GLU A 87 4.26 3.71 13.52
CA GLU A 87 3.88 4.60 14.61
C GLU A 87 3.40 3.86 15.88
N ASN A 88 3.07 2.58 15.78
CA ASN A 88 2.53 1.77 16.88
C ASN A 88 3.31 0.45 17.06
N ALA A 89 4.58 0.41 16.68
CA ALA A 89 5.38 -0.81 16.68
C ALA A 89 5.56 -1.44 18.06
N GLU A 90 5.44 -0.65 19.14
CA GLU A 90 5.48 -1.13 20.53
C GLU A 90 4.23 -1.92 20.95
N LYS A 91 3.10 -1.76 20.21
CA LYS A 91 1.81 -2.42 20.50
C LYS A 91 1.48 -3.53 19.52
N LEU A 92 2.14 -3.53 18.35
CA LEU A 92 1.79 -4.38 17.22
C LEU A 92 2.94 -5.32 16.87
N LYS A 93 2.60 -6.51 16.43
CA LYS A 93 3.54 -7.47 15.86
C LYS A 93 3.38 -7.50 14.36
N ILE A 94 4.41 -7.09 13.62
CA ILE A 94 4.41 -7.21 12.16
C ILE A 94 4.56 -8.67 11.73
N VAL A 95 3.85 -9.05 10.67
CA VAL A 95 3.84 -10.40 10.13
C VAL A 95 4.69 -10.45 8.86
N PRO A 96 5.80 -11.22 8.84
CA PRO A 96 6.55 -11.47 7.62
C PRO A 96 5.71 -12.24 6.60
N VAL A 97 5.82 -11.86 5.32
CA VAL A 97 5.06 -12.46 4.24
C VAL A 97 5.98 -13.22 3.29
N SER A 98 5.64 -14.48 3.01
CA SER A 98 6.28 -15.31 1.98
C SER A 98 5.47 -15.25 0.69
N TYR A 99 6.14 -15.03 -0.43
CA TYR A 99 5.53 -15.00 -1.75
C TYR A 99 6.07 -16.14 -2.61
N LYS A 100 5.18 -16.94 -3.21
CA LYS A 100 5.51 -18.06 -4.11
C LYS A 100 6.54 -19.06 -3.56
N GLY A 101 6.55 -19.26 -2.24
CA GLY A 101 7.47 -20.20 -1.59
C GLY A 101 8.88 -19.63 -1.30
N GLU A 102 9.11 -18.35 -1.59
CA GLU A 102 10.33 -17.65 -1.17
C GLU A 102 10.37 -17.47 0.36
N SER A 103 11.53 -17.10 0.89
CA SER A 103 11.69 -16.79 2.31
C SER A 103 10.74 -15.64 2.70
N ALA A 104 10.16 -15.74 3.89
CA ALA A 104 9.30 -14.69 4.40
C ALA A 104 10.09 -13.40 4.64
N VAL A 105 9.56 -12.27 4.15
CA VAL A 105 10.16 -10.94 4.26
C VAL A 105 9.33 -10.09 5.21
N THR A 106 10.00 -9.47 6.18
CA THR A 106 9.39 -8.47 7.05
C THR A 106 9.33 -7.12 6.32
N PRO A 107 8.18 -6.44 6.27
CA PRO A 107 8.12 -5.11 5.70
C PRO A 107 8.89 -4.10 6.56
N ASP A 108 9.80 -3.40 5.93
CA ASP A 108 10.50 -2.21 6.41
C ASP A 108 10.77 -1.25 5.25
N GLU A 109 11.28 -0.05 5.51
CA GLU A 109 11.54 0.94 4.46
C GLU A 109 12.49 0.41 3.37
N THR A 110 13.47 -0.42 3.75
CA THR A 110 14.42 -1.01 2.81
C THR A 110 13.76 -2.05 1.92
N THR A 111 13.03 -2.99 2.52
CA THR A 111 12.38 -4.09 1.79
C THR A 111 11.20 -3.61 0.94
N ILE A 112 10.55 -2.53 1.34
CA ILE A 112 9.50 -1.86 0.56
C ILE A 112 10.12 -1.15 -0.64
N ASN A 113 11.17 -0.31 -0.43
CA ASN A 113 11.80 0.47 -1.49
C ASN A 113 12.57 -0.36 -2.52
N ASN A 114 13.24 -1.43 -2.09
CA ASN A 114 13.96 -2.31 -3.01
C ASN A 114 13.07 -3.38 -3.67
N GLY A 115 11.77 -3.41 -3.35
CA GLY A 115 10.78 -4.34 -3.91
C GLY A 115 10.94 -5.79 -3.47
N THR A 116 11.68 -6.07 -2.39
CA THR A 116 11.81 -7.43 -1.85
C THR A 116 10.60 -7.84 -1.02
N TYR A 117 9.88 -6.87 -0.41
CA TYR A 117 8.60 -7.14 0.24
C TYR A 117 7.50 -7.32 -0.82
N LYS A 118 7.35 -8.52 -1.30
CA LYS A 118 6.37 -8.90 -2.34
C LYS A 118 5.24 -9.73 -1.73
N PRO A 119 4.07 -9.64 -2.30
CA PRO A 119 3.59 -8.75 -3.37
C PRO A 119 2.89 -7.50 -2.83
N LEU A 120 2.96 -7.24 -1.51
CA LEU A 120 2.12 -6.25 -0.81
C LEU A 120 2.69 -4.83 -0.80
N SER A 121 3.83 -4.58 -1.46
CA SER A 121 4.34 -3.22 -1.69
C SER A 121 4.03 -2.74 -3.11
N ARG A 122 3.67 -1.47 -3.25
CA ARG A 122 3.45 -0.83 -4.55
C ARG A 122 3.85 0.65 -4.51
N PRO A 123 4.34 1.22 -5.62
CA PRO A 123 4.50 2.66 -5.74
C PRO A 123 3.13 3.36 -5.91
N ILE A 124 3.08 4.62 -5.48
CA ILE A 124 1.97 5.54 -5.76
C ILE A 124 2.41 6.44 -6.91
N PHE A 125 1.54 6.61 -7.91
CA PHE A 125 1.82 7.40 -9.11
C PHE A 125 0.94 8.63 -9.17
N ILE A 126 1.49 9.72 -9.73
CA ILE A 126 0.70 10.84 -10.25
C ILE A 126 0.67 10.74 -11.78
N TYR A 127 -0.44 11.12 -12.39
CA TYR A 127 -0.63 11.08 -13.82
C TYR A 127 -0.88 12.49 -14.37
N VAL A 128 -0.11 12.90 -15.38
CA VAL A 128 -0.24 14.19 -16.05
C VAL A 128 -0.50 13.94 -17.52
N SER A 129 -1.63 14.45 -18.06
CA SER A 129 -1.92 14.36 -19.49
C SER A 129 -1.03 15.30 -20.29
N SER A 130 -0.76 14.99 -21.58
CA SER A 130 0.01 15.86 -22.46
C SER A 130 -0.62 17.24 -22.62
N ALA A 131 -1.95 17.33 -22.67
CA ALA A 131 -2.67 18.59 -22.75
C ALA A 131 -2.52 19.44 -21.47
N ALA A 132 -2.41 18.81 -20.29
CA ALA A 132 -2.14 19.52 -19.05
C ALA A 132 -0.67 19.91 -18.89
N ALA A 133 0.25 19.09 -19.38
CA ALA A 133 1.69 19.28 -19.22
C ALA A 133 2.22 20.58 -19.90
N VAL A 134 1.52 21.13 -20.90
CA VAL A 134 1.91 22.40 -21.55
C VAL A 134 1.51 23.63 -20.73
N ARG A 135 0.67 23.47 -19.71
CA ARG A 135 0.20 24.57 -18.87
C ARG A 135 1.22 24.86 -17.78
N LYS A 136 1.59 26.13 -17.63
CA LYS A 136 2.64 26.57 -16.70
C LYS A 136 2.31 26.25 -15.25
N GLU A 137 1.07 26.46 -14.82
CA GLU A 137 0.62 26.16 -13.47
C GLU A 137 0.70 24.67 -13.12
N VAL A 138 0.46 23.79 -14.08
CA VAL A 138 0.63 22.34 -13.89
C VAL A 138 2.10 21.97 -13.76
N GLN A 139 2.97 22.57 -14.58
CA GLN A 139 4.41 22.36 -14.49
C GLN A 139 4.97 22.77 -13.14
N GLU A 140 4.61 23.97 -12.66
CA GLU A 140 5.06 24.48 -11.37
C GLU A 140 4.55 23.60 -10.23
N PHE A 141 3.29 23.15 -10.28
CA PHE A 141 2.72 22.26 -9.27
C PHE A 141 3.43 20.91 -9.22
N VAL A 142 3.64 20.26 -10.37
CA VAL A 142 4.30 18.94 -10.42
C VAL A 142 5.76 19.05 -9.95
N LYS A 143 6.47 20.11 -10.33
CA LYS A 143 7.84 20.36 -9.85
C LYS A 143 7.89 20.62 -8.35
N PHE A 144 6.95 21.40 -7.84
CA PHE A 144 6.82 21.64 -6.39
C PHE A 144 6.54 20.31 -5.66
N TYR A 145 5.57 19.52 -6.15
CA TYR A 145 5.22 18.21 -5.60
C TYR A 145 6.47 17.31 -5.52
N LEU A 146 7.16 17.08 -6.64
CA LEU A 146 8.31 16.17 -6.69
C LEU A 146 9.49 16.64 -5.84
N LYS A 147 9.72 17.96 -5.72
CA LYS A 147 10.79 18.51 -4.88
C LYS A 147 10.53 18.36 -3.39
N ASN A 148 9.27 18.42 -2.97
CA ASN A 148 8.89 18.37 -1.56
C ASN A 148 8.43 16.96 -1.13
N ALA A 149 8.20 16.04 -2.09
CA ALA A 149 7.73 14.69 -1.82
C ALA A 149 8.62 13.91 -0.84
N PRO A 150 9.97 13.99 -0.86
CA PRO A 150 10.78 13.26 0.12
C PRO A 150 10.40 13.54 1.57
N GLN A 151 10.09 14.78 1.89
CA GLN A 151 9.64 15.18 3.23
C GLN A 151 8.16 14.90 3.45
N LEU A 152 7.29 15.41 2.56
CA LEU A 152 5.84 15.37 2.74
C LEU A 152 5.27 13.96 2.71
N VAL A 153 5.87 13.06 1.95
CA VAL A 153 5.46 11.64 1.88
C VAL A 153 5.58 10.97 3.24
N SER A 154 6.66 11.26 3.98
CA SER A 154 6.83 10.74 5.35
C SER A 154 5.83 11.36 6.33
N GLU A 155 5.54 12.67 6.19
CA GLU A 155 4.60 13.39 7.06
C GLU A 155 3.15 12.88 6.91
N VAL A 156 2.78 12.44 5.70
CA VAL A 156 1.45 11.84 5.44
C VAL A 156 1.42 10.32 5.56
N GLY A 157 2.52 9.73 6.05
CA GLY A 157 2.54 8.34 6.44
C GLY A 157 2.86 7.33 5.35
N TYR A 158 3.47 7.73 4.26
CA TYR A 158 3.98 6.79 3.26
C TYR A 158 5.49 6.61 3.38
N VAL A 159 6.02 5.57 2.75
CA VAL A 159 7.46 5.35 2.65
C VAL A 159 8.00 6.17 1.47
N PRO A 160 8.90 7.14 1.70
CA PRO A 160 9.46 7.92 0.60
C PRO A 160 10.37 7.06 -0.27
N LEU A 161 10.38 7.34 -1.56
CA LEU A 161 11.35 6.77 -2.49
C LEU A 161 12.76 7.33 -2.21
N PRO A 162 13.83 6.68 -2.70
CA PRO A 162 15.16 7.28 -2.71
C PRO A 162 15.19 8.63 -3.45
N ASP A 163 16.01 9.59 -2.99
CA ASP A 163 16.13 10.92 -3.60
C ASP A 163 16.50 10.88 -5.10
N SER A 164 17.24 9.83 -5.50
CA SER A 164 17.57 9.59 -6.90
C SER A 164 16.33 9.41 -7.79
N ASP A 165 15.29 8.79 -7.27
CA ASP A 165 14.07 8.46 -8.02
C ASP A 165 13.21 9.71 -8.21
N TYR A 166 13.12 10.58 -7.19
CA TYR A 166 12.50 11.90 -7.34
C TYR A 166 13.26 12.79 -8.33
N SER A 167 14.60 12.76 -8.27
CA SER A 167 15.46 13.49 -9.20
C SER A 167 15.29 12.98 -10.65
N GLN A 168 15.13 11.68 -10.85
CA GLN A 168 14.86 11.10 -12.16
C GLN A 168 13.46 11.47 -12.66
N SER A 169 12.44 11.39 -11.77
CA SER A 169 11.07 11.78 -12.10
C SER A 169 10.96 13.25 -12.54
N LEU A 170 11.74 14.15 -11.95
CA LEU A 170 11.81 15.55 -12.38
C LEU A 170 12.36 15.68 -13.81
N LYS A 171 13.43 14.96 -14.15
CA LYS A 171 14.02 14.96 -15.51
C LYS A 171 13.04 14.37 -16.53
N ASP A 172 12.37 13.28 -16.18
CA ASP A 172 11.39 12.61 -17.04
C ASP A 172 10.19 13.51 -17.28
N PHE A 173 9.75 14.24 -16.27
CA PHE A 173 8.67 15.22 -16.39
C PHE A 173 9.08 16.39 -17.30
N ASP A 174 10.29 16.96 -17.15
CA ASP A 174 10.79 18.04 -18.03
C ASP A 174 10.87 17.56 -19.50
N ALA A 175 11.34 16.35 -19.74
CA ALA A 175 11.37 15.76 -21.08
C ALA A 175 9.95 15.54 -21.66
N PHE A 176 9.00 15.11 -20.82
CA PHE A 176 7.60 14.95 -21.21
C PHE A 176 6.95 16.30 -21.59
N VAL A 177 7.21 17.37 -20.82
CA VAL A 177 6.76 18.73 -21.11
C VAL A 177 7.28 19.21 -22.47
N ALA A 178 8.59 19.05 -22.72
CA ALA A 178 9.21 19.45 -23.99
C ALA A 178 8.57 18.74 -25.19
N LYS A 179 8.35 17.41 -25.07
CA LYS A 179 7.70 16.62 -26.12
C LYS A 179 6.25 17.06 -26.35
N SER A 180 5.49 17.31 -25.29
CA SER A 180 4.08 17.72 -25.37
C SER A 180 3.94 19.10 -26.02
N SER A 181 4.84 20.04 -25.72
CA SER A 181 4.87 21.38 -26.30
C SER A 181 5.17 21.34 -27.82
N ALA A 182 6.13 20.51 -28.25
CA ALA A 182 6.46 20.32 -29.65
C ALA A 182 5.28 19.76 -30.49
N SER A 183 4.53 18.81 -29.86
CA SER A 183 3.36 18.21 -30.52
C SER A 183 2.18 19.19 -30.65
N SER A 184 2.02 20.10 -29.69
CA SER A 184 0.96 21.13 -29.73
C SER A 184 1.25 22.25 -30.73
N GLY A 185 2.53 22.56 -31.01
CA GLY A 185 2.95 23.54 -32.00
C GLY A 185 2.87 23.06 -33.47
N ALA A 186 2.78 21.74 -33.68
CA ALA A 186 2.69 21.15 -35.02
C ALA A 186 1.23 20.99 -35.53
N ALA A 187 0.25 21.33 -34.70
CA ALA A 187 -1.18 21.18 -34.98
C ALA A 187 -1.87 22.53 -35.40
N HIS A 188 -1.08 23.57 -35.74
CA HIS A 188 -1.57 24.87 -36.22
C HIS A 188 -1.08 25.17 -37.66
#